data_41a95db13313536750fb57c15b6430db
#
_entry.id   41a95db13313536750fb57c15b6430db
#
_cell.length_a   1.000
_cell.length_b   1.000
_cell.length_c   1.000
_cell.angle_alpha   90.00
_cell.angle_beta   90.00
_cell.angle_gamma   90.00
#
_symmetry.space_group_name_H-M   'P 1'
#
loop_
_entity.id
_entity.type
_entity.pdbx_description
1 polymer ?
#
loop_
_entity_poly.entity_id
_entity_poly.type
_entity_poly.pdbx_seq_one_letter_code
_entity_poly.pdbx_strand_id
1 'polypeptide(L)'
;MKSSVFVGCAIALVAIAGCNSKQGQAATNAAAKRAHATAPKTRDWTQVVSPTAAGGFVMGNPNAKVKLIEFGSLTCPHCKHFDDEGVPHLLGYVKSGQVSWEFRNYVRDAFDLTAALIARCNGATDFFPLTRAIYKEQPDWEAKIEAAPKNQLNSMQQLPTNQEFVALARVADFAKLAAAHGLPPAKANQCLANEKSADQLVQMAENATTQFPDFPGTPTFVINGKMVPDVATWDGLEPALKKALGERG
;
A
#
# COMPACT_ATOMS: atom_id res chain seq x y z
N MET A 1 -36.35 56.17 -5.47
CA MET A 1 -37.81 56.18 -5.88
C MET A 1 -38.35 54.91 -5.26
N LYS A 2 -39.04 55.04 -4.09
CA LYS A 2 -40.52 54.87 -3.94
C LYS A 2 -40.93 53.42 -4.27
N SER A 3 -41.65 52.62 -3.50
CA SER A 3 -42.52 52.83 -2.34
C SER A 3 -42.76 51.42 -1.73
N SER A 4 -42.79 51.34 -0.51
CA SER A 4 -43.69 50.88 0.56
C SER A 4 -45.11 50.49 0.12
N VAL A 5 -45.72 49.48 0.79
CA VAL A 5 -47.06 49.40 1.42
C VAL A 5 -47.13 48.03 2.13
N PHE A 6 -47.27 47.91 3.30
CA PHE A 6 -48.11 47.87 4.52
C PHE A 6 -49.41 47.06 4.38
N VAL A 7 -49.78 46.49 5.58
CA VAL A 7 -51.11 46.05 6.09
C VAL A 7 -51.41 44.59 5.91
N GLY A 8 -51.79 43.80 6.93
CA GLY A 8 -52.30 44.13 8.27
C GLY A 8 -52.80 42.84 8.95
N CYS A 9 -52.80 42.91 10.17
CA CYS A 9 -53.32 42.19 11.28
C CYS A 9 -54.66 41.44 11.13
N ALA A 10 -54.78 40.24 11.69
CA ALA A 10 -56.05 39.87 12.38
C ALA A 10 -55.78 38.73 13.38
N ILE A 11 -56.04 39.09 14.62
CA ILE A 11 -56.07 38.25 15.81
C ILE A 11 -57.48 37.64 15.91
N ALA A 12 -57.55 36.34 16.25
CA ALA A 12 -58.76 35.78 16.81
C ALA A 12 -58.39 34.75 17.89
N LEU A 13 -58.55 35.19 19.14
CA LEU A 13 -58.65 34.35 20.32
C LEU A 13 -60.06 33.72 20.38
N VAL A 14 -60.13 32.43 20.64
CA VAL A 14 -61.26 31.82 21.35
C VAL A 14 -60.74 30.85 22.38
N ALA A 15 -61.06 31.15 23.61
CA ALA A 15 -60.87 30.29 24.78
C ALA A 15 -62.13 29.49 25.07
N ILE A 16 -61.99 28.53 25.91
CA ILE A 16 -62.92 28.00 26.92
C ILE A 16 -63.17 26.49 26.82
N ALA A 17 -62.64 25.81 27.80
CA ALA A 17 -63.20 25.02 28.88
C ALA A 17 -63.74 23.64 28.48
N GLY A 18 -63.43 22.59 29.10
CA GLY A 18 -63.30 22.21 30.48
C GLY A 18 -63.85 20.80 30.68
N CYS A 19 -63.45 20.14 31.73
CA CYS A 19 -64.00 18.91 32.36
C CYS A 19 -63.43 17.55 31.91
N ASN A 20 -62.40 17.07 32.60
CA ASN A 20 -62.45 16.12 33.71
C ASN A 20 -63.23 14.80 33.52
N SER A 21 -62.51 13.70 33.35
CA SER A 21 -62.81 12.44 34.05
C SER A 21 -61.70 11.42 33.88
N LYS A 22 -61.08 11.14 34.97
CA LYS A 22 -60.61 9.84 35.53
C LYS A 22 -60.22 8.67 34.64
N GLN A 23 -58.99 8.27 34.89
CA GLN A 23 -58.53 6.87 35.08
C GLN A 23 -58.55 5.94 33.88
N GLY A 24 -57.34 5.62 33.49
CA GLY A 24 -57.00 4.45 32.72
C GLY A 24 -55.47 4.36 32.67
N GLN A 25 -54.89 3.78 33.75
CA GLN A 25 -53.49 3.34 33.67
C GLN A 25 -53.41 2.20 32.66
N ALA A 26 -52.91 2.51 31.48
CA ALA A 26 -52.39 1.54 30.57
C ALA A 26 -50.88 1.81 30.46
N ALA A 27 -50.11 1.01 31.14
CA ALA A 27 -48.68 0.95 31.01
C ALA A 27 -48.38 0.51 29.54
N THR A 28 -48.21 1.45 28.66
CA THR A 28 -47.64 1.18 27.35
C THR A 28 -46.14 1.07 27.55
N ASN A 29 -45.66 -0.17 27.61
CA ASN A 29 -44.25 -0.52 27.37
C ASN A 29 -43.85 -0.05 25.97
N ALA A 30 -43.50 1.20 25.83
CA ALA A 30 -42.68 1.68 24.74
C ALA A 30 -41.29 1.11 24.95
N ALA A 31 -41.11 -0.15 24.52
CA ALA A 31 -39.81 -0.71 24.31
C ALA A 31 -39.08 0.23 23.37
N ALA A 32 -38.21 1.06 23.94
CA ALA A 32 -37.27 1.85 23.20
C ALA A 32 -36.48 0.86 22.34
N LYS A 33 -36.86 0.81 21.06
CA LYS A 33 -36.11 0.16 20.01
C LYS A 33 -34.78 0.91 19.98
N ARG A 34 -33.79 0.45 20.77
CA ARG A 34 -32.39 0.87 20.64
C ARG A 34 -32.05 0.53 19.23
N ALA A 35 -32.09 1.55 18.35
CA ALA A 35 -31.42 1.48 17.09
C ALA A 35 -29.98 1.03 17.43
N HIS A 36 -29.61 -0.16 17.03
CA HIS A 36 -28.23 -0.54 16.97
C HIS A 36 -27.60 0.46 15.98
N ALA A 37 -27.02 1.51 16.52
CA ALA A 37 -26.10 2.33 15.78
C ALA A 37 -25.00 1.36 15.36
N THR A 38 -25.04 0.93 14.11
CA THR A 38 -23.93 0.24 13.49
C THR A 38 -22.72 1.15 13.70
N ALA A 39 -21.76 0.67 14.50
CA ALA A 39 -20.49 1.36 14.67
C ALA A 39 -19.99 1.77 13.27
N PRO A 40 -19.53 3.00 13.07
CA PRO A 40 -19.05 3.42 11.77
C PRO A 40 -18.05 2.37 11.31
N LYS A 41 -18.28 1.78 10.11
CA LYS A 41 -17.36 0.81 9.51
C LYS A 41 -16.00 1.51 9.46
N THR A 42 -15.07 1.10 10.31
CA THR A 42 -13.72 1.62 10.28
C THR A 42 -13.19 1.38 8.87
N ARG A 43 -12.72 2.45 8.22
CA ARG A 43 -12.19 2.38 6.85
C ARG A 43 -11.07 1.34 6.83
N ASP A 44 -11.14 0.40 5.89
CA ASP A 44 -10.03 -0.51 5.62
C ASP A 44 -8.93 0.27 4.87
N TRP A 45 -7.89 0.64 5.61
CA TRP A 45 -6.82 1.45 5.06
C TRP A 45 -5.88 0.68 4.13
N THR A 46 -5.93 -0.65 4.11
CA THR A 46 -5.15 -1.46 3.15
C THR A 46 -5.60 -1.25 1.70
N GLN A 47 -6.80 -0.68 1.50
CA GLN A 47 -7.33 -0.35 0.17
C GLN A 47 -6.90 1.03 -0.32
N VAL A 48 -6.12 1.77 0.46
CA VAL A 48 -5.64 3.10 0.10
C VAL A 48 -4.17 3.01 -0.24
N VAL A 49 -3.86 3.09 -1.52
CA VAL A 49 -2.48 3.07 -2.04
C VAL A 49 -2.24 4.32 -2.89
N SER A 50 -1.08 4.93 -2.72
CA SER A 50 -0.69 6.14 -3.45
C SER A 50 0.80 6.12 -3.79
N PRO A 51 1.22 6.70 -4.91
CA PRO A 51 2.64 6.93 -5.18
C PRO A 51 3.18 8.00 -4.24
N THR A 52 4.48 7.93 -3.94
CA THR A 52 5.18 8.92 -3.11
C THR A 52 6.14 9.77 -3.94
N ALA A 53 6.51 10.94 -3.42
CA ALA A 53 7.50 11.81 -4.06
C ALA A 53 8.89 11.15 -4.15
N ALA A 54 9.19 10.20 -3.26
CA ALA A 54 10.42 9.42 -3.29
C ALA A 54 10.40 8.29 -4.33
N GLY A 55 9.30 8.15 -5.08
CA GLY A 55 9.14 7.14 -6.10
C GLY A 55 8.58 5.81 -5.60
N GLY A 56 8.37 5.64 -4.30
CA GLY A 56 7.74 4.44 -3.71
C GLY A 56 6.22 4.41 -3.87
N PHE A 57 5.61 3.39 -3.28
CA PHE A 57 4.17 3.30 -3.10
C PHE A 57 3.84 3.13 -1.63
N VAL A 58 2.92 3.93 -1.11
CA VAL A 58 2.48 3.87 0.28
C VAL A 58 1.06 3.32 0.36
N MET A 59 0.88 2.33 1.24
CA MET A 59 -0.40 1.77 1.63
C MET A 59 -0.77 2.28 3.02
N GLY A 60 -2.01 2.71 3.22
CA GLY A 60 -2.49 3.04 4.55
C GLY A 60 -3.03 4.45 4.71
N ASN A 61 -3.25 4.82 5.97
CA ASN A 61 -3.71 6.14 6.35
C ASN A 61 -2.59 7.18 6.12
N PRO A 62 -2.79 8.22 5.29
CA PRO A 62 -1.79 9.28 5.12
C PRO A 62 -1.47 10.03 6.43
N ASN A 63 -2.40 9.99 7.40
CA ASN A 63 -2.23 10.60 8.73
C ASN A 63 -1.88 9.57 9.81
N ALA A 64 -1.40 8.36 9.44
CA ALA A 64 -0.98 7.35 10.42
C ALA A 64 0.10 7.91 11.36
N LYS A 65 0.03 7.54 12.62
CA LYS A 65 1.00 7.95 13.65
C LYS A 65 2.41 7.44 13.32
N VAL A 66 2.49 6.24 12.75
CA VAL A 66 3.74 5.60 12.35
C VAL A 66 3.83 5.54 10.83
N LYS A 67 4.94 6.07 10.31
CA LYS A 67 5.33 5.99 8.90
C LYS A 67 6.44 4.95 8.78
N LEU A 68 6.09 3.78 8.29
CA LEU A 68 7.05 2.72 7.99
C LEU A 68 7.47 2.83 6.52
N ILE A 69 8.77 2.82 6.26
CA ILE A 69 9.35 2.62 4.94
C ILE A 69 10.08 1.28 4.96
N GLU A 70 9.85 0.49 3.94
CA GLU A 70 10.61 -0.72 3.62
C GLU A 70 11.39 -0.48 2.33
N PHE A 71 12.70 -0.59 2.39
CA PHE A 71 13.52 -0.73 1.20
C PHE A 71 13.64 -2.22 0.88
N GLY A 72 13.02 -2.64 -0.21
CA GLY A 72 12.92 -4.04 -0.60
C GLY A 72 13.44 -4.30 -2.01
N SER A 73 13.99 -5.50 -2.21
CA SER A 73 14.48 -6.02 -3.47
C SER A 73 13.73 -7.29 -3.84
N LEU A 74 13.26 -7.40 -5.08
CA LEU A 74 12.47 -8.55 -5.52
C LEU A 74 13.30 -9.81 -5.76
N THR A 75 14.63 -9.67 -5.83
CA THR A 75 15.60 -10.78 -5.87
C THR A 75 16.17 -11.13 -4.49
N CYS A 76 15.67 -10.49 -3.42
CA CYS A 76 16.19 -10.72 -2.08
C CYS A 76 15.39 -11.81 -1.35
N PRO A 77 16.01 -12.95 -0.92
CA PRO A 77 15.30 -14.00 -0.20
C PRO A 77 14.83 -13.55 1.19
N HIS A 78 15.53 -12.61 1.84
CA HIS A 78 15.10 -12.05 3.12
C HIS A 78 13.87 -11.15 2.97
N CYS A 79 13.76 -10.40 1.87
CA CYS A 79 12.56 -9.62 1.56
C CYS A 79 11.36 -10.52 1.29
N LYS A 80 11.57 -11.62 0.52
CA LYS A 80 10.54 -12.63 0.34
C LYS A 80 10.09 -13.22 1.68
N HIS A 81 11.03 -13.61 2.54
CA HIS A 81 10.70 -14.12 3.87
C HIS A 81 9.88 -13.12 4.69
N PHE A 82 10.25 -11.84 4.65
CA PHE A 82 9.45 -10.79 5.30
C PHE A 82 8.06 -10.62 4.66
N ASP A 83 7.94 -10.73 3.33
CA ASP A 83 6.62 -10.68 2.67
C ASP A 83 5.74 -11.85 3.10
N ASP A 84 6.29 -13.06 3.20
CA ASP A 84 5.55 -14.26 3.59
C ASP A 84 5.10 -14.22 5.06
N GLU A 85 6.01 -13.89 5.98
CA GLU A 85 5.79 -14.03 7.41
C GLU A 85 5.39 -12.70 8.09
N GLY A 86 5.96 -11.59 7.67
CA GLY A 86 5.79 -10.30 8.33
C GLY A 86 4.62 -9.47 7.79
N VAL A 87 4.46 -9.43 6.46
CA VAL A 87 3.43 -8.59 5.83
C VAL A 87 2.02 -8.93 6.29
N PRO A 88 1.60 -10.21 6.49
CA PRO A 88 0.28 -10.51 7.02
C PRO A 88 -0.01 -9.83 8.37
N HIS A 89 0.97 -9.74 9.25
CA HIS A 89 0.86 -9.05 10.53
C HIS A 89 0.86 -7.53 10.36
N LEU A 90 1.78 -7.00 9.53
CA LEU A 90 1.86 -5.57 9.21
C LEU A 90 0.56 -5.03 8.64
N LEU A 91 -0.13 -5.80 7.80
CA LEU A 91 -1.43 -5.41 7.24
C LEU A 91 -2.50 -5.18 8.32
N GLY A 92 -2.40 -5.83 9.49
CA GLY A 92 -3.26 -5.55 10.65
C GLY A 92 -3.09 -4.12 11.16
N TYR A 93 -1.86 -3.66 11.32
CA TYR A 93 -1.52 -2.30 11.73
C TYR A 93 -1.91 -1.26 10.66
N VAL A 94 -1.69 -1.59 9.39
CA VAL A 94 -2.10 -0.72 8.27
C VAL A 94 -3.61 -0.60 8.21
N LYS A 95 -4.33 -1.72 8.30
CA LYS A 95 -5.80 -1.78 8.26
C LYS A 95 -6.44 -0.90 9.33
N SER A 96 -5.87 -0.90 10.54
CA SER A 96 -6.33 -0.07 11.66
C SER A 96 -6.10 1.43 11.44
N GLY A 97 -5.22 1.80 10.51
CA GLY A 97 -4.80 3.19 10.24
C GLY A 97 -3.71 3.71 11.17
N GLN A 98 -3.16 2.87 12.03
CA GLN A 98 -2.08 3.24 12.96
C GLN A 98 -0.73 3.37 12.26
N VAL A 99 -0.50 2.54 11.23
CA VAL A 99 0.72 2.51 10.42
C VAL A 99 0.37 2.80 8.97
N SER A 100 1.19 3.60 8.29
CA SER A 100 1.28 3.61 6.84
C SER A 100 2.57 2.93 6.42
N TRP A 101 2.50 2.07 5.42
CA TRP A 101 3.63 1.28 4.92
C TRP A 101 3.97 1.73 3.50
N GLU A 102 5.16 2.33 3.33
CA GLU A 102 5.73 2.68 2.04
C GLU A 102 6.77 1.63 1.64
N PHE A 103 6.58 1.01 0.46
CA PHE A 103 7.58 0.17 -0.15
C PHE A 103 8.39 0.99 -1.17
N ARG A 104 9.71 0.97 -1.02
CA ARG A 104 10.67 1.56 -1.95
C ARG A 104 11.53 0.46 -2.56
N ASN A 105 11.50 0.33 -3.88
CA ASN A 105 12.36 -0.62 -4.54
C ASN A 105 13.83 -0.21 -4.35
N TYR A 106 14.66 -1.16 -3.90
CA TYR A 106 16.11 -1.08 -3.91
C TYR A 106 16.63 -2.13 -4.88
N VAL A 107 16.81 -1.74 -6.13
CA VAL A 107 17.20 -2.66 -7.20
C VAL A 107 18.68 -3.01 -7.11
N ARG A 108 18.99 -4.32 -7.11
CA ARG A 108 20.35 -4.86 -6.89
C ARG A 108 21.00 -5.34 -8.18
N ASP A 109 20.20 -5.76 -9.14
CA ASP A 109 20.63 -6.33 -10.41
C ASP A 109 19.58 -6.11 -11.51
N ALA A 110 19.90 -6.52 -12.74
CA ALA A 110 19.02 -6.33 -13.89
C ALA A 110 17.71 -7.14 -13.80
N PHE A 111 17.70 -8.31 -13.14
CA PHE A 111 16.47 -9.08 -12.93
C PHE A 111 15.57 -8.44 -11.87
N ASP A 112 16.15 -7.91 -10.80
CA ASP A 112 15.42 -7.14 -9.79
C ASP A 112 14.76 -5.90 -10.42
N LEU A 113 15.51 -5.17 -11.25
CA LEU A 113 14.99 -4.03 -11.98
C LEU A 113 13.86 -4.44 -12.93
N THR A 114 14.03 -5.56 -13.65
CA THR A 114 13.00 -6.13 -14.52
C THR A 114 11.73 -6.47 -13.76
N ALA A 115 11.85 -7.15 -12.62
CA ALA A 115 10.73 -7.49 -11.74
C ALA A 115 10.04 -6.23 -11.19
N ALA A 116 10.82 -5.23 -10.77
CA ALA A 116 10.31 -3.96 -10.28
C ALA A 116 9.54 -3.17 -11.36
N LEU A 117 9.99 -3.17 -12.61
CA LEU A 117 9.27 -2.57 -13.74
C LEU A 117 7.90 -3.22 -13.94
N ILE A 118 7.82 -4.55 -13.82
CA ILE A 118 6.55 -5.30 -13.89
C ILE A 118 5.64 -4.94 -12.71
N ALA A 119 6.15 -5.00 -11.48
CA ALA A 119 5.36 -4.71 -10.27
C ALA A 119 4.72 -3.31 -10.31
N ARG A 120 5.40 -2.35 -10.90
CA ARG A 120 5.01 -0.93 -10.98
C ARG A 120 4.13 -0.58 -12.17
N CYS A 121 3.95 -1.51 -13.10
CA CYS A 121 3.41 -1.24 -14.44
C CYS A 121 1.99 -0.63 -14.44
N ASN A 122 1.12 -1.08 -13.55
CA ASN A 122 -0.24 -0.56 -13.39
C ASN A 122 -0.37 0.50 -12.27
N GLY A 123 0.76 1.00 -11.75
CA GLY A 123 0.76 2.03 -10.73
C GLY A 123 0.26 1.53 -9.38
N ALA A 124 -0.31 2.47 -8.59
CA ALA A 124 -0.61 2.24 -7.19
C ALA A 124 -1.59 1.09 -6.92
N THR A 125 -2.56 0.88 -7.78
CA THR A 125 -3.62 -0.11 -7.56
C THR A 125 -3.07 -1.53 -7.51
N ASP A 126 -2.15 -1.85 -8.41
CA ASP A 126 -1.67 -3.23 -8.60
C ASP A 126 -0.26 -3.47 -8.06
N PHE A 127 0.39 -2.41 -7.55
CA PHE A 127 1.78 -2.50 -7.08
C PHE A 127 1.97 -3.58 -6.01
N PHE A 128 1.25 -3.51 -4.89
CA PHE A 128 1.40 -4.48 -3.81
C PHE A 128 0.94 -5.89 -4.21
N PRO A 129 -0.20 -6.08 -4.88
CA PRO A 129 -0.58 -7.40 -5.40
C PRO A 129 0.48 -8.04 -6.32
N LEU A 130 1.04 -7.28 -7.28
CA LEU A 130 2.08 -7.77 -8.17
C LEU A 130 3.41 -8.03 -7.44
N THR A 131 3.82 -7.15 -6.53
CA THR A 131 5.01 -7.32 -5.69
C THR A 131 4.93 -8.64 -4.90
N ARG A 132 3.80 -8.90 -4.24
CA ARG A 132 3.57 -10.14 -3.49
C ARG A 132 3.53 -11.37 -4.39
N ALA A 133 2.95 -11.27 -5.59
CA ALA A 133 2.95 -12.37 -6.56
C ALA A 133 4.38 -12.70 -7.01
N ILE A 134 5.20 -11.69 -7.28
CA ILE A 134 6.60 -11.86 -7.68
C ILE A 134 7.40 -12.53 -6.55
N TYR A 135 7.23 -12.10 -5.29
CA TYR A 135 7.86 -12.76 -4.14
C TYR A 135 7.39 -14.20 -3.97
N LYS A 136 6.09 -14.45 -4.07
CA LYS A 136 5.53 -15.80 -3.93
C LYS A 136 6.15 -16.79 -4.93
N GLU A 137 6.36 -16.36 -6.17
CA GLU A 137 6.93 -17.18 -7.24
C GLU A 137 8.47 -17.02 -7.34
N GLN A 138 9.13 -16.35 -6.38
CA GLN A 138 10.57 -16.08 -6.44
C GLN A 138 11.41 -17.34 -6.67
N PRO A 139 11.23 -18.46 -5.95
CA PRO A 139 12.02 -19.66 -6.20
C PRO A 139 11.86 -20.22 -7.63
N ASP A 140 10.66 -20.10 -8.20
CA ASP A 140 10.36 -20.67 -9.51
C ASP A 140 10.98 -19.87 -10.64
N TRP A 141 10.92 -18.54 -10.58
CA TRP A 141 11.52 -17.71 -11.63
C TRP A 141 13.04 -17.57 -11.45
N GLU A 142 13.58 -17.61 -10.21
CA GLU A 142 15.03 -17.69 -9.97
C GLU A 142 15.61 -18.97 -10.53
N ALA A 143 14.95 -20.12 -10.35
CA ALA A 143 15.40 -21.39 -10.94
C ALA A 143 15.47 -21.34 -12.47
N LYS A 144 14.55 -20.60 -13.14
CA LYS A 144 14.61 -20.39 -14.59
C LYS A 144 15.83 -19.55 -15.01
N ILE A 145 16.16 -18.52 -14.23
CA ILE A 145 17.34 -17.69 -14.47
C ILE A 145 18.62 -18.51 -14.29
N GLU A 146 18.70 -19.31 -13.22
CA GLU A 146 19.86 -20.18 -12.95
C GLU A 146 20.05 -21.23 -14.04
N ALA A 147 18.96 -21.78 -14.58
CA ALA A 147 18.98 -22.76 -15.66
C ALA A 147 19.31 -22.15 -17.03
N ALA A 148 19.24 -20.85 -17.18
CA ALA A 148 19.50 -20.17 -18.47
C ALA A 148 21.00 -20.20 -18.82
N PRO A 149 21.36 -20.46 -20.09
CA PRO A 149 22.75 -20.46 -20.52
C PRO A 149 23.42 -19.09 -20.27
N LYS A 150 24.58 -19.08 -19.62
CA LYS A 150 25.31 -17.83 -19.28
C LYS A 150 25.61 -16.95 -20.49
N ASN A 151 25.95 -17.56 -21.64
CA ASN A 151 26.18 -16.84 -22.88
C ASN A 151 24.91 -16.11 -23.38
N GLN A 152 23.74 -16.72 -23.17
CA GLN A 152 22.46 -16.08 -23.48
C GLN A 152 22.22 -14.86 -22.56
N LEU A 153 22.40 -15.00 -21.25
CA LEU A 153 22.26 -13.90 -20.30
C LEU A 153 23.23 -12.75 -20.62
N ASN A 154 24.50 -13.09 -20.88
CA ASN A 154 25.51 -12.08 -21.27
C ASN A 154 25.15 -11.35 -22.58
N SER A 155 24.56 -12.05 -23.54
CA SER A 155 24.13 -11.42 -24.80
C SER A 155 22.96 -10.45 -24.59
N MET A 156 22.08 -10.72 -23.63
CA MET A 156 20.96 -9.83 -23.28
C MET A 156 21.43 -8.51 -22.67
N GLN A 157 22.47 -8.54 -21.84
CA GLN A 157 23.09 -7.34 -21.26
C GLN A 157 23.77 -6.42 -22.29
N GLN A 158 23.97 -6.90 -23.52
CA GLN A 158 24.50 -6.09 -24.62
C GLN A 158 23.39 -5.44 -25.47
N LEU A 159 22.14 -5.73 -25.17
CA LEU A 159 20.99 -5.13 -25.85
C LEU A 159 20.80 -3.67 -25.41
N PRO A 160 20.18 -2.83 -26.24
CA PRO A 160 19.66 -1.54 -25.77
C PRO A 160 18.74 -1.72 -24.56
N THR A 161 18.80 -0.81 -23.59
CA THR A 161 18.06 -0.89 -22.31
C THR A 161 16.58 -1.24 -22.50
N ASN A 162 15.91 -0.66 -23.48
CA ASN A 162 14.49 -0.93 -23.79
C ASN A 162 14.22 -2.33 -24.36
N GLN A 163 15.25 -3.09 -24.72
CA GLN A 163 15.14 -4.47 -25.19
C GLN A 163 15.67 -5.46 -24.15
N GLU A 164 16.65 -5.07 -23.35
CA GLU A 164 17.27 -5.90 -22.32
C GLU A 164 16.23 -6.42 -21.35
N PHE A 165 15.46 -5.54 -20.70
CA PHE A 165 14.48 -5.95 -19.70
C PHE A 165 13.34 -6.78 -20.28
N VAL A 166 12.96 -6.55 -21.54
CA VAL A 166 12.00 -7.42 -22.25
C VAL A 166 12.58 -8.82 -22.46
N ALA A 167 13.88 -8.92 -22.77
CA ALA A 167 14.55 -10.21 -22.93
C ALA A 167 14.71 -10.94 -21.59
N LEU A 168 15.14 -10.25 -20.53
CA LEU A 168 15.27 -10.80 -19.17
C LEU A 168 13.92 -11.25 -18.62
N ALA A 169 12.85 -10.50 -18.85
CA ALA A 169 11.50 -10.87 -18.43
C ALA A 169 11.01 -12.17 -19.07
N ARG A 170 11.47 -12.52 -20.28
CA ARG A 170 11.15 -13.79 -20.94
C ARG A 170 11.87 -14.96 -20.26
N VAL A 171 13.12 -14.78 -19.84
CA VAL A 171 13.88 -15.82 -19.12
C VAL A 171 13.19 -16.16 -17.79
N ALA A 172 12.83 -15.14 -17.02
CA ALA A 172 12.15 -15.31 -15.73
C ALA A 172 10.65 -15.62 -15.85
N ASP A 173 10.10 -15.62 -17.07
CA ASP A 173 8.65 -15.83 -17.34
C ASP A 173 7.74 -14.77 -16.69
N PHE A 174 8.27 -13.57 -16.44
CA PHE A 174 7.52 -12.48 -15.80
C PHE A 174 6.30 -12.01 -16.61
N ALA A 175 6.32 -12.17 -17.94
CA ALA A 175 5.17 -11.83 -18.76
C ALA A 175 3.96 -12.75 -18.45
N LYS A 176 4.21 -14.04 -18.17
CA LYS A 176 3.17 -15.00 -17.79
C LYS A 176 2.65 -14.70 -16.37
N LEU A 177 3.55 -14.47 -15.42
CA LEU A 177 3.19 -14.06 -14.06
C LEU A 177 2.32 -12.79 -14.10
N ALA A 178 2.76 -11.77 -14.81
CA ALA A 178 2.04 -10.50 -14.96
C ALA A 178 0.64 -10.70 -15.56
N ALA A 179 0.53 -11.53 -16.61
CA ALA A 179 -0.75 -11.83 -17.26
C ALA A 179 -1.73 -12.56 -16.31
N ALA A 180 -1.23 -13.47 -15.47
CA ALA A 180 -2.03 -14.16 -14.44
C ALA A 180 -2.61 -13.19 -13.40
N HIS A 181 -1.96 -12.03 -13.24
CA HIS A 181 -2.39 -10.94 -12.34
C HIS A 181 -3.00 -9.74 -13.07
N GLY A 182 -3.52 -9.95 -14.27
CA GLY A 182 -4.30 -8.97 -15.01
C GLY A 182 -3.50 -7.91 -15.76
N LEU A 183 -2.17 -8.06 -15.88
CA LEU A 183 -1.35 -7.17 -16.68
C LEU A 183 -1.15 -7.76 -18.09
N PRO A 184 -1.76 -7.17 -19.15
CA PRO A 184 -1.65 -7.73 -20.50
C PRO A 184 -0.20 -7.71 -21.00
N PRO A 185 0.24 -8.72 -21.80
CA PRO A 185 1.63 -8.81 -22.28
C PRO A 185 2.11 -7.56 -23.05
N ALA A 186 1.23 -6.94 -23.84
CA ALA A 186 1.57 -5.71 -24.57
C ALA A 186 1.88 -4.55 -23.59
N LYS A 187 1.12 -4.44 -22.50
CA LYS A 187 1.34 -3.43 -21.46
C LYS A 187 2.62 -3.73 -20.67
N ALA A 188 2.85 -5.00 -20.31
CA ALA A 188 4.09 -5.42 -19.65
C ALA A 188 5.32 -5.04 -20.48
N ASN A 189 5.31 -5.33 -21.80
CA ASN A 189 6.39 -4.96 -22.69
C ASN A 189 6.61 -3.44 -22.78
N GLN A 190 5.56 -2.62 -22.77
CA GLN A 190 5.67 -1.17 -22.73
C GLN A 190 6.35 -0.69 -21.43
N CYS A 191 5.99 -1.29 -20.29
CA CYS A 191 6.61 -0.94 -19.01
C CYS A 191 8.07 -1.36 -18.94
N LEU A 192 8.41 -2.55 -19.45
CA LEU A 192 9.77 -3.06 -19.52
C LEU A 192 10.67 -2.22 -20.45
N ALA A 193 10.10 -1.67 -21.52
CA ALA A 193 10.82 -0.82 -22.47
C ALA A 193 10.92 0.65 -22.02
N ASN A 194 10.40 1.00 -20.84
CA ASN A 194 10.37 2.38 -20.36
C ASN A 194 11.67 2.74 -19.62
N GLU A 195 12.63 3.27 -20.35
CA GLU A 195 13.94 3.69 -19.84
C GLU A 195 13.83 4.68 -18.67
N LYS A 196 12.91 5.66 -18.76
CA LYS A 196 12.70 6.62 -17.67
C LYS A 196 12.29 5.95 -16.36
N SER A 197 11.48 4.89 -16.44
CA SER A 197 11.08 4.13 -15.23
C SER A 197 12.24 3.30 -14.70
N ALA A 198 13.10 2.77 -15.56
CA ALA A 198 14.32 2.09 -15.18
C ALA A 198 15.29 3.04 -14.48
N ASP A 199 15.56 4.22 -15.05
CA ASP A 199 16.40 5.25 -14.46
C ASP A 199 15.88 5.69 -13.07
N GLN A 200 14.55 5.86 -12.94
CA GLN A 200 13.94 6.20 -11.67
C GLN A 200 14.20 5.14 -10.59
N LEU A 201 14.16 3.86 -10.95
CA LEU A 201 14.42 2.76 -10.02
C LEU A 201 15.89 2.72 -9.59
N VAL A 202 16.82 2.93 -10.52
CA VAL A 202 18.24 3.05 -10.20
C VAL A 202 18.48 4.24 -9.26
N GLN A 203 17.91 5.40 -9.58
CA GLN A 203 18.03 6.60 -8.75
C GLN A 203 17.45 6.40 -7.34
N MET A 204 16.37 5.61 -7.20
CA MET A 204 15.81 5.29 -5.87
C MET A 204 16.80 4.48 -5.02
N ALA A 205 17.52 3.52 -5.61
CA ALA A 205 18.54 2.74 -4.91
C ALA A 205 19.73 3.63 -4.50
N GLU A 206 20.20 4.51 -5.37
CA GLU A 206 21.26 5.48 -5.08
C GLU A 206 20.85 6.45 -3.97
N ASN A 207 19.61 6.95 -4.00
CA ASN A 207 19.08 7.84 -3.00
C ASN A 207 18.98 7.17 -1.62
N ALA A 208 18.71 5.86 -1.55
CA ALA A 208 18.67 5.12 -0.29
C ALA A 208 20.04 5.13 0.40
N THR A 209 21.11 4.83 -0.31
CA THR A 209 22.49 4.83 0.24
C THR A 209 22.99 6.23 0.54
N THR A 210 22.55 7.24 -0.21
CA THR A 210 22.87 8.64 0.06
C THR A 210 22.16 9.15 1.32
N GLN A 211 20.89 8.79 1.49
CA GLN A 211 20.08 9.20 2.65
C GLN A 211 20.52 8.47 3.92
N PHE A 212 20.96 7.24 3.80
CA PHE A 212 21.39 6.36 4.89
C PHE A 212 22.79 5.82 4.61
N PRO A 213 23.87 6.51 4.99
CA PRO A 213 25.25 6.09 4.70
C PRO A 213 25.59 4.68 5.22
N ASP A 214 24.96 4.24 6.31
CA ASP A 214 25.13 2.90 6.88
C ASP A 214 24.07 1.91 6.37
N PHE A 215 23.56 2.12 5.14
CA PHE A 215 22.53 1.25 4.55
C PHE A 215 23.02 -0.20 4.42
N PRO A 216 22.44 -1.18 5.15
CA PRO A 216 23.01 -2.53 5.25
C PRO A 216 22.60 -3.44 4.08
N GLY A 217 21.66 -3.04 3.25
CA GLY A 217 21.05 -3.85 2.20
C GLY A 217 19.53 -4.00 2.39
N THR A 218 18.97 -5.14 1.94
CA THR A 218 17.52 -5.35 1.96
C THR A 218 17.12 -6.64 2.69
N PRO A 219 15.97 -6.63 3.40
CA PRO A 219 15.13 -5.48 3.64
C PRO A 219 15.75 -4.50 4.63
N THR A 220 15.53 -3.21 4.46
CA THR A 220 15.85 -2.18 5.46
C THR A 220 14.57 -1.43 5.81
N PHE A 221 14.35 -1.25 7.12
CA PHE A 221 13.17 -0.57 7.64
C PHE A 221 13.51 0.81 8.21
N VAL A 222 12.63 1.78 7.93
CA VAL A 222 12.73 3.12 8.49
C VAL A 222 11.41 3.49 9.14
N ILE A 223 11.42 3.83 10.42
CA ILE A 223 10.24 4.25 11.19
C ILE A 223 10.35 5.74 11.50
N ASN A 224 9.38 6.53 11.03
CA ASN A 224 9.32 7.98 11.27
C ASN A 224 10.67 8.68 10.94
N GLY A 225 11.31 8.29 9.83
CA GLY A 225 12.57 8.86 9.35
C GLY A 225 13.83 8.32 10.00
N LYS A 226 13.73 7.36 10.93
CA LYS A 226 14.88 6.72 11.58
C LYS A 226 15.00 5.27 11.13
N MET A 227 16.18 4.90 10.64
CA MET A 227 16.49 3.52 10.29
C MET A 227 16.44 2.63 11.54
N VAL A 228 15.85 1.43 11.39
CA VAL A 228 15.84 0.40 12.42
C VAL A 228 17.02 -0.53 12.15
N PRO A 229 18.05 -0.50 12.99
CA PRO A 229 19.27 -1.28 12.74
C PRO A 229 19.03 -2.78 12.95
N ASP A 230 19.75 -3.60 12.18
CA ASP A 230 19.86 -5.06 12.36
C ASP A 230 18.51 -5.81 12.34
N VAL A 231 17.52 -5.31 11.60
CA VAL A 231 16.19 -5.89 11.48
C VAL A 231 15.89 -6.28 10.04
N ALA A 232 15.60 -7.58 9.83
CA ALA A 232 15.17 -8.14 8.54
C ALA A 232 13.91 -9.02 8.64
N THR A 233 13.38 -9.22 9.85
CA THR A 233 12.24 -10.10 10.13
C THR A 233 11.14 -9.38 10.88
N TRP A 234 9.95 -9.98 10.90
CA TRP A 234 8.82 -9.44 11.66
C TRP A 234 9.10 -9.34 13.16
N ASP A 235 9.68 -10.38 13.74
CA ASP A 235 9.98 -10.44 15.17
C ASP A 235 10.93 -9.30 15.62
N GLY A 236 11.81 -8.88 14.72
CA GLY A 236 12.67 -7.72 14.97
C GLY A 236 11.95 -6.38 14.75
N LEU A 237 11.04 -6.31 13.75
CA LEU A 237 10.35 -5.08 13.38
C LEU A 237 9.20 -4.72 14.34
N GLU A 238 8.40 -5.69 14.74
CA GLU A 238 7.19 -5.46 15.55
C GLU A 238 7.47 -4.71 16.86
N PRO A 239 8.50 -5.04 17.66
CA PRO A 239 8.84 -4.30 18.87
C PRO A 239 9.11 -2.82 18.59
N ALA A 240 9.80 -2.53 17.47
CA ALA A 240 10.09 -1.14 17.08
C ALA A 240 8.81 -0.38 16.65
N LEU A 241 7.89 -1.05 15.96
CA LEU A 241 6.58 -0.50 15.62
C LEU A 241 5.74 -0.22 16.87
N LYS A 242 5.65 -1.18 17.80
CA LYS A 242 4.93 -1.01 19.08
C LYS A 242 5.48 0.16 19.89
N LYS A 243 6.82 0.27 19.98
CA LYS A 243 7.47 1.40 20.63
C LYS A 243 7.10 2.72 19.97
N ALA A 244 7.10 2.80 18.65
CA ALA A 244 6.73 4.02 17.90
C ALA A 244 5.24 4.38 18.09
N LEU A 245 4.38 3.38 18.26
CA LEU A 245 2.96 3.56 18.59
C LEU A 245 2.75 4.01 20.04
N GLY A 246 3.76 3.88 20.92
CA GLY A 246 3.65 4.17 22.35
C GLY A 246 2.98 3.03 23.13
N GLU A 247 2.95 1.84 22.55
CA GLU A 247 2.52 0.64 23.24
C GLU A 247 3.65 0.15 24.17
N ARG A 248 3.28 -0.25 25.38
CA ARG A 248 4.24 -0.90 26.30
C ARG A 248 4.47 -2.31 25.78
N GLY A 249 5.72 -2.69 25.55
CA GLY A 249 6.12 -4.04 25.21
C GLY A 249 5.94 -5.01 26.37
#